data_d0934dbc69a3080586a88560724f8b60
#
_entry.id   d0934dbc69a3080586a88560724f8b60
#
_cell.length_a   1.000
_cell.length_b   1.000
_cell.length_c   1.000
_cell.angle_alpha   90.00
_cell.angle_beta   90.00
_cell.angle_gamma   90.00
#
_symmetry.space_group_name_H-M   'P 1'
#
loop_
_entity.id
_entity.type
_entity.pdbx_description
1 polymer ?
#
loop_
_entity_poly.entity_id
_entity_poly.type
_entity_poly.pdbx_seq_one_letter_code
_entity_poly.pdbx_strand_id
1 'polypeptide(L)'
;MWELKEVEGDVPADTPDVIRIATQDGGVTMLRPVAKLFDDTVTLRFGEGDWAVWNIVHLDGPEHPMDIHMTDFQMLTRRQWPLTNGNVPGFDMTLGATPTPLPVPSAGRPIDAITAGRKDTWVVKPGEWVSILGELAGATGSFMYHCHILDHEDHTMMRPFVVLPKPLLAFHAGHGGGHH
;
A
#
# COMPACT_ATOMS: atom_id res chain seq x y z
N MET A 1 -4.71 8.91 -0.98
CA MET A 1 -4.06 7.57 -0.84
C MET A 1 -3.52 7.44 0.58
N TRP A 2 -3.58 6.25 1.18
CA TRP A 2 -3.14 6.06 2.56
C TRP A 2 -1.93 5.14 2.61
N GLU A 3 -0.92 5.53 3.36
CA GLU A 3 0.11 4.60 3.84
C GLU A 3 -0.42 3.92 5.09
N LEU A 4 -0.46 2.60 5.08
CA LEU A 4 -1.03 1.81 6.16
C LEU A 4 0.06 1.09 6.95
N LYS A 5 -0.12 1.03 8.26
CA LYS A 5 0.69 0.22 9.17
C LYS A 5 -0.21 -0.74 9.93
N GLU A 6 0.30 -1.92 10.17
CA GLU A 6 -0.35 -2.89 11.04
C GLU A 6 -0.38 -2.37 12.49
N VAL A 7 -1.50 -2.58 13.14
CA VAL A 7 -1.70 -2.24 14.55
C VAL A 7 -2.10 -3.47 15.34
N GLU A 8 -1.57 -3.56 16.54
CA GLU A 8 -1.86 -4.62 17.50
C GLU A 8 -2.86 -4.14 18.56
N GLY A 9 -3.50 -5.08 19.22
CA GLY A 9 -4.42 -4.82 20.32
C GLY A 9 -5.89 -4.86 19.91
N ASP A 10 -6.76 -4.59 20.88
CA ASP A 10 -8.22 -4.58 20.69
C ASP A 10 -8.66 -3.19 20.22
N VAL A 11 -9.10 -3.09 18.98
CA VAL A 11 -9.58 -1.85 18.36
C VAL A 11 -11.09 -1.98 18.12
N PRO A 12 -11.93 -1.08 18.69
CA PRO A 12 -13.39 -1.11 18.49
C PRO A 12 -13.78 -1.18 17.00
N ALA A 13 -14.85 -1.91 16.70
CA ALA A 13 -15.28 -2.17 15.33
C ALA A 13 -15.62 -0.90 14.54
N ASP A 14 -16.16 0.10 15.20
CA ASP A 14 -16.58 1.41 14.66
C ASP A 14 -15.45 2.45 14.62
N THR A 15 -14.23 2.07 14.95
CA THR A 15 -13.07 2.99 14.88
C THR A 15 -12.84 3.42 13.44
N PRO A 16 -12.86 4.74 13.15
CA PRO A 16 -12.58 5.26 11.81
C PRO A 16 -11.18 4.90 11.33
N ASP A 17 -11.02 4.84 10.00
CA ASP A 17 -9.74 4.62 9.33
C ASP A 17 -9.06 3.28 9.72
N VAL A 18 -9.81 2.27 10.12
CA VAL A 18 -9.25 0.94 10.43
C VAL A 18 -9.72 -0.09 9.40
N ILE A 19 -8.77 -0.62 8.66
CA ILE A 19 -9.01 -1.69 7.70
C ILE A 19 -8.68 -3.03 8.37
N ARG A 20 -9.67 -3.90 8.48
CA ARG A 20 -9.55 -5.25 9.03
C ARG A 20 -9.64 -6.27 7.91
N ILE A 21 -8.71 -7.18 7.86
CA ILE A 21 -8.65 -8.23 6.83
C ILE A 21 -8.42 -9.57 7.53
N ALA A 22 -9.28 -10.55 7.26
CA ALA A 22 -9.09 -11.91 7.74
C ALA A 22 -7.83 -12.53 7.12
N THR A 23 -7.09 -13.27 7.91
CA THR A 23 -5.89 -13.99 7.48
C THR A 23 -6.18 -15.46 7.25
N GLN A 24 -5.32 -16.16 6.49
CA GLN A 24 -5.52 -17.57 6.14
C GLN A 24 -5.46 -18.52 7.35
N ASP A 25 -4.75 -18.10 8.41
CA ASP A 25 -4.64 -18.85 9.68
C ASP A 25 -5.82 -18.59 10.64
N GLY A 26 -6.82 -17.82 10.20
CA GLY A 26 -8.02 -17.51 10.97
C GLY A 26 -7.91 -16.31 11.88
N GLY A 27 -6.80 -15.57 11.81
CA GLY A 27 -6.61 -14.29 12.49
C GLY A 27 -7.24 -13.11 11.72
N VAL A 28 -6.95 -11.90 12.19
CA VAL A 28 -7.33 -10.64 11.56
C VAL A 28 -6.14 -9.69 11.62
N THR A 29 -5.71 -9.20 10.47
CA THR A 29 -4.77 -8.08 10.38
C THR A 29 -5.56 -6.78 10.40
N MET A 30 -5.15 -5.85 11.26
CA MET A 30 -5.71 -4.51 11.34
C MET A 30 -4.69 -3.49 10.86
N LEU A 31 -5.11 -2.63 9.94
CA LEU A 31 -4.28 -1.62 9.31
C LEU A 31 -4.84 -0.23 9.59
N ARG A 32 -3.98 0.71 9.93
CA ARG A 32 -4.34 2.14 10.09
C ARG A 32 -3.42 3.03 9.27
N PRO A 33 -3.92 4.18 8.77
CA PRO A 33 -3.09 5.14 8.07
C PRO A 33 -2.09 5.77 9.04
N VAL A 34 -0.84 5.81 8.60
CA VAL A 34 0.26 6.56 9.24
C VAL A 34 0.55 7.86 8.49
N ALA A 35 0.13 7.94 7.24
CA ALA A 35 0.19 9.13 6.41
C ALA A 35 -0.89 9.09 5.31
N LYS A 36 -1.43 10.25 4.96
CA LYS A 36 -2.52 10.43 3.97
C LYS A 36 -2.19 11.48 2.92
N LEU A 37 -1.47 12.54 3.30
CA LEU A 37 -1.19 13.70 2.47
C LEU A 37 0.28 13.76 2.06
N PHE A 38 0.57 14.49 0.99
CA PHE A 38 1.94 14.67 0.49
C PHE A 38 2.89 15.24 1.55
N ASP A 39 2.41 16.22 2.32
CA ASP A 39 3.18 16.93 3.35
C ASP A 39 3.28 16.18 4.69
N ASP A 40 2.62 15.02 4.84
CA ASP A 40 2.79 14.20 6.03
C ASP A 40 4.23 13.67 6.10
N THR A 41 4.69 13.39 7.30
CA THR A 41 6.04 12.83 7.53
C THR A 41 6.31 11.62 6.63
N VAL A 42 7.49 11.58 6.02
CA VAL A 42 7.93 10.43 5.22
C VAL A 42 8.12 9.22 6.12
N THR A 43 7.31 8.21 5.92
CA THR A 43 7.27 6.97 6.72
C THR A 43 8.00 5.82 6.03
N LEU A 44 8.06 5.81 4.69
CA LEU A 44 8.73 4.77 3.91
C LEU A 44 10.19 5.16 3.67
N ARG A 45 11.10 4.41 4.32
CA ARG A 45 12.55 4.59 4.21
C ARG A 45 13.21 3.26 3.93
N PHE A 46 14.05 3.22 2.91
CA PHE A 46 14.73 2.04 2.43
C PHE A 46 16.23 2.28 2.35
N GLY A 47 17.02 1.23 2.41
CA GLY A 47 18.44 1.25 2.07
C GLY A 47 18.64 1.05 0.57
N GLU A 48 19.66 1.67 0.00
CA GLU A 48 20.08 1.41 -1.37
C GLU A 48 20.35 -0.08 -1.57
N GLY A 49 19.77 -0.68 -2.60
CA GLY A 49 19.86 -2.11 -2.91
C GLY A 49 18.94 -3.00 -2.04
N ASP A 50 18.01 -2.42 -1.27
CA ASP A 50 16.99 -3.20 -0.59
C ASP A 50 15.93 -3.69 -1.58
N TRP A 51 15.45 -4.90 -1.34
CA TRP A 51 14.29 -5.45 -2.03
C TRP A 51 13.04 -5.09 -1.26
N ALA A 52 12.09 -4.45 -1.93
CA ALA A 52 10.84 -4.00 -1.33
C ALA A 52 9.64 -4.70 -1.97
N VAL A 53 8.74 -5.22 -1.12
CA VAL A 53 7.42 -5.66 -1.55
C VAL A 53 6.43 -4.55 -1.26
N TRP A 54 5.77 -4.04 -2.30
CA TRP A 54 4.67 -3.11 -2.18
C TRP A 54 3.35 -3.86 -2.25
N ASN A 55 2.51 -3.64 -1.25
CA ASN A 55 1.16 -4.16 -1.19
C ASN A 55 0.17 -3.01 -1.42
N ILE A 56 -0.53 -3.04 -2.53
CA ILE A 56 -1.50 -2.02 -2.92
C ILE A 56 -2.89 -2.61 -2.80
N VAL A 57 -3.70 -2.03 -1.93
CA VAL A 57 -5.08 -2.47 -1.65
C VAL A 57 -6.03 -1.39 -2.13
N HIS A 58 -6.99 -1.75 -2.98
CA HIS A 58 -7.97 -0.85 -3.55
C HIS A 58 -9.38 -1.30 -3.16
N LEU A 59 -10.06 -0.57 -2.29
CA LEU A 59 -11.34 -0.97 -1.72
C LEU A 59 -12.55 -0.35 -2.41
N ASP A 60 -12.40 0.84 -3.01
CA ASP A 60 -13.51 1.59 -3.64
C ASP A 60 -13.03 2.56 -4.72
N GLY A 61 -13.96 3.10 -5.49
CA GLY A 61 -13.70 4.12 -6.51
C GLY A 61 -13.25 3.57 -7.87
N PRO A 62 -12.77 4.43 -8.78
CA PRO A 62 -12.29 4.04 -10.10
C PRO A 62 -10.96 3.31 -10.03
N GLU A 63 -10.56 2.65 -11.13
CA GLU A 63 -9.22 2.06 -11.22
C GLU A 63 -8.12 3.13 -11.19
N HIS A 64 -6.97 2.77 -10.60
CA HIS A 64 -5.81 3.66 -10.48
C HIS A 64 -4.58 3.03 -11.15
N PRO A 65 -3.96 3.69 -12.14
CA PRO A 65 -2.60 3.37 -12.56
C PRO A 65 -1.64 3.90 -11.49
N MET A 66 -1.13 3.00 -10.65
CA MET A 66 -0.18 3.32 -9.59
C MET A 66 1.23 3.27 -10.15
N ASP A 67 1.93 4.39 -10.07
CA ASP A 67 3.31 4.57 -10.48
C ASP A 67 4.21 4.66 -9.26
N ILE A 68 5.37 3.98 -9.30
CA ILE A 68 6.38 4.00 -8.25
C ILE A 68 7.73 4.28 -8.91
N HIS A 69 8.26 5.46 -8.64
CA HIS A 69 9.52 5.91 -9.21
C HIS A 69 10.72 5.07 -8.75
N MET A 70 11.86 5.32 -9.38
CA MET A 70 13.17 4.79 -9.10
C MET A 70 13.49 3.47 -9.79
N THR A 71 12.60 2.48 -9.81
CA THR A 71 12.90 1.15 -10.36
C THR A 71 11.66 0.49 -10.95
N ASP A 72 11.89 -0.54 -11.76
CA ASP A 72 10.83 -1.39 -12.26
C ASP A 72 10.55 -2.53 -11.28
N PHE A 73 9.28 -2.76 -11.02
CA PHE A 73 8.77 -3.82 -10.15
C PHE A 73 8.21 -4.98 -10.96
N GLN A 74 8.23 -6.15 -10.37
CA GLN A 74 7.58 -7.36 -10.90
C GLN A 74 6.37 -7.72 -10.07
N MET A 75 5.24 -8.03 -10.71
CA MET A 75 4.05 -8.48 -10.01
C MET A 75 4.27 -9.89 -9.45
N LEU A 76 4.04 -10.04 -8.14
CA LEU A 76 4.09 -11.31 -7.43
C LEU A 76 2.72 -11.97 -7.38
N THR A 77 1.73 -11.21 -6.93
CA THR A 77 0.36 -11.72 -6.76
C THR A 77 -0.66 -10.66 -7.10
N ARG A 78 -1.81 -11.12 -7.52
CA ARG A 78 -3.03 -10.34 -7.67
C ARG A 78 -4.17 -11.12 -7.01
N ARG A 79 -4.81 -10.52 -6.03
CA ARG A 79 -5.94 -11.07 -5.31
C ARG A 79 -7.13 -10.15 -5.48
N GLN A 80 -8.32 -10.64 -5.22
CA GLN A 80 -9.53 -9.85 -5.42
C GLN A 80 -10.63 -10.20 -4.42
N TRP A 81 -11.31 -9.19 -3.91
CA TRP A 81 -12.60 -9.30 -3.25
C TRP A 81 -13.72 -9.19 -4.27
N PRO A 82 -14.85 -9.88 -4.06
CA PRO A 82 -16.05 -9.67 -4.87
C PRO A 82 -16.54 -8.22 -4.67
N LEU A 83 -17.11 -7.64 -5.72
CA LEU A 83 -17.69 -6.31 -5.66
C LEU A 83 -19.21 -6.37 -5.63
N THR A 84 -19.82 -5.46 -4.88
CA THR A 84 -21.25 -5.16 -4.93
C THR A 84 -21.42 -3.67 -5.22
N ASN A 85 -22.07 -3.33 -6.32
CA ASN A 85 -22.22 -1.95 -6.79
C ASN A 85 -20.88 -1.19 -6.90
N GLY A 86 -19.82 -1.88 -7.33
CA GLY A 86 -18.49 -1.28 -7.53
C GLY A 86 -17.61 -1.19 -6.28
N ASN A 87 -18.13 -1.54 -5.10
CA ASN A 87 -17.40 -1.46 -3.83
C ASN A 87 -17.17 -2.83 -3.21
N VAL A 88 -16.16 -2.96 -2.39
CA VAL A 88 -15.90 -4.17 -1.58
C VAL A 88 -16.91 -4.23 -0.45
N PRO A 89 -17.76 -5.29 -0.36
CA PRO A 89 -18.72 -5.44 0.72
C PRO A 89 -18.02 -5.49 2.08
N GLY A 90 -18.50 -4.67 3.03
CA GLY A 90 -17.91 -4.55 4.36
C GLY A 90 -16.96 -3.37 4.52
N PHE A 91 -16.60 -2.68 3.44
CA PHE A 91 -15.93 -1.39 3.53
C PHE A 91 -16.96 -0.26 3.67
N ASP A 92 -16.87 0.48 4.76
CA ASP A 92 -17.70 1.66 5.02
C ASP A 92 -16.94 2.92 4.57
N MET A 93 -17.38 3.51 3.46
CA MET A 93 -16.75 4.69 2.87
C MET A 93 -16.84 5.93 3.79
N THR A 94 -17.86 6.02 4.63
CA THR A 94 -18.05 7.16 5.54
C THR A 94 -17.05 7.12 6.69
N LEU A 95 -16.79 5.93 7.21
CA LEU A 95 -15.80 5.71 8.27
C LEU A 95 -14.39 5.53 7.71
N GLY A 96 -14.24 5.25 6.41
CA GLY A 96 -12.95 4.80 5.85
C GLY A 96 -12.48 3.49 6.48
N ALA A 97 -13.37 2.61 6.87
CA ALA A 97 -13.07 1.48 7.73
C ALA A 97 -13.80 0.21 7.31
N THR A 98 -13.35 -0.92 7.86
CA THR A 98 -14.07 -2.20 7.77
C THR A 98 -14.52 -2.63 9.17
N PRO A 99 -15.72 -2.26 9.63
CA PRO A 99 -16.25 -2.66 10.94
C PRO A 99 -16.24 -4.18 11.15
N THR A 100 -16.54 -4.92 10.10
CA THR A 100 -16.37 -6.38 10.04
C THR A 100 -15.15 -6.69 9.18
N PRO A 101 -14.27 -7.61 9.60
CA PRO A 101 -13.13 -7.99 8.79
C PRO A 101 -13.50 -8.42 7.37
N LEU A 102 -12.83 -7.88 6.38
CA LEU A 102 -12.94 -8.38 5.01
C LEU A 102 -12.48 -9.84 4.96
N PRO A 103 -13.14 -10.71 4.19
CA PRO A 103 -12.68 -12.07 4.03
C PRO A 103 -11.30 -12.12 3.38
N VAL A 104 -10.61 -13.24 3.50
CA VAL A 104 -9.39 -13.49 2.73
C VAL A 104 -9.70 -13.32 1.25
N PRO A 105 -8.98 -12.44 0.52
CA PRO A 105 -9.27 -12.24 -0.89
C PRO A 105 -8.91 -13.48 -1.71
N SER A 106 -9.76 -13.81 -2.68
CA SER A 106 -9.54 -14.91 -3.61
C SER A 106 -8.44 -14.56 -4.65
N ALA A 107 -8.06 -15.54 -5.46
CA ALA A 107 -7.24 -15.29 -6.63
C ALA A 107 -7.95 -14.29 -7.55
N GLY A 108 -7.24 -13.24 -7.94
CA GLY A 108 -7.72 -12.24 -8.88
C GLY A 108 -7.52 -12.67 -10.34
N ARG A 109 -7.61 -11.71 -11.23
CA ARG A 109 -7.33 -11.96 -12.66
C ARG A 109 -5.90 -12.48 -12.85
N PRO A 110 -5.68 -13.36 -13.84
CA PRO A 110 -4.36 -13.92 -14.12
C PRO A 110 -3.31 -12.83 -14.40
N ILE A 111 -2.06 -13.10 -14.02
CA ILE A 111 -0.92 -12.32 -14.46
C ILE A 111 -0.61 -12.77 -15.89
N ASP A 112 -1.05 -11.99 -16.88
CA ASP A 112 -0.81 -12.25 -18.29
C ASP A 112 0.59 -11.82 -18.74
N ALA A 113 0.94 -12.10 -19.98
CA ALA A 113 2.26 -11.78 -20.53
C ALA A 113 2.56 -10.26 -20.51
N ILE A 114 1.54 -9.41 -20.58
CA ILE A 114 1.69 -7.96 -20.52
C ILE A 114 1.99 -7.51 -19.08
N THR A 115 1.35 -8.13 -18.11
CA THR A 115 1.51 -7.81 -16.69
C THR A 115 2.64 -8.57 -16.00
N ALA A 116 3.20 -9.60 -16.62
CA ALA A 116 4.32 -10.39 -16.09
C ALA A 116 5.68 -9.67 -16.18
N GLY A 117 5.81 -8.66 -17.06
CA GLY A 117 7.04 -7.88 -17.23
C GLY A 117 7.29 -6.92 -16.05
N ARG A 118 8.54 -6.46 -15.94
CA ARG A 118 8.90 -5.39 -15.01
C ARG A 118 8.31 -4.06 -15.49
N LYS A 119 7.78 -3.27 -14.56
CA LYS A 119 7.14 -1.97 -14.81
C LYS A 119 7.26 -1.07 -13.61
N ASP A 120 7.19 0.21 -13.84
CA ASP A 120 7.00 1.27 -12.84
C ASP A 120 5.51 1.48 -12.52
N THR A 121 4.61 1.31 -13.51
CA THR A 121 3.19 1.63 -13.41
C THR A 121 2.30 0.38 -13.48
N TRP A 122 1.37 0.27 -12.54
CA TRP A 122 0.46 -0.86 -12.37
C TRP A 122 -0.99 -0.42 -12.25
N VAL A 123 -1.86 -0.87 -13.16
CA VAL A 123 -3.30 -0.63 -13.02
C VAL A 123 -3.88 -1.53 -11.94
N VAL A 124 -4.38 -0.90 -10.88
CA VAL A 124 -5.06 -1.55 -9.75
C VAL A 124 -6.55 -1.24 -9.83
N LYS A 125 -7.37 -2.28 -9.95
CA LYS A 125 -8.84 -2.16 -10.07
C LYS A 125 -9.52 -2.21 -8.70
N PRO A 126 -10.75 -1.69 -8.59
CA PRO A 126 -11.54 -1.85 -7.37
C PRO A 126 -11.60 -3.30 -6.91
N GLY A 127 -11.45 -3.50 -5.62
CA GLY A 127 -11.43 -4.83 -4.99
C GLY A 127 -10.13 -5.59 -5.17
N GLU A 128 -9.11 -5.03 -5.81
CA GLU A 128 -7.84 -5.74 -5.96
C GLU A 128 -6.88 -5.46 -4.80
N TRP A 129 -6.14 -6.49 -4.45
CA TRP A 129 -4.91 -6.45 -3.67
C TRP A 129 -3.78 -6.95 -4.55
N VAL A 130 -2.86 -6.04 -4.90
CA VAL A 130 -1.71 -6.33 -5.77
C VAL A 130 -0.44 -6.28 -4.92
N SER A 131 0.42 -7.30 -5.06
CA SER A 131 1.76 -7.31 -4.48
C SER A 131 2.80 -7.30 -5.59
N ILE A 132 3.70 -6.33 -5.52
CA ILE A 132 4.80 -6.15 -6.49
C ILE A 132 6.14 -6.11 -5.75
N LEU A 133 7.21 -6.56 -6.39
CA LEU A 133 8.56 -6.65 -5.84
C LEU A 133 9.55 -5.92 -6.73
N GLY A 134 10.38 -5.07 -6.16
CA GLY A 134 11.48 -4.40 -6.85
C GLY A 134 12.70 -4.20 -5.97
N GLU A 135 13.86 -4.04 -6.63
CA GLU A 135 15.11 -3.69 -5.98
C GLU A 135 15.31 -2.18 -6.07
N LEU A 136 15.52 -1.53 -4.92
CA LEU A 136 15.71 -0.08 -4.83
C LEU A 136 17.22 0.24 -4.96
N ALA A 137 17.78 0.07 -6.16
CA ALA A 137 19.20 0.21 -6.43
C ALA A 137 19.50 1.26 -7.49
N GLY A 138 20.72 1.81 -7.43
CA GLY A 138 21.28 2.71 -8.45
C GLY A 138 21.14 4.20 -8.15
N ALA A 139 20.36 4.59 -7.14
CA ALA A 139 20.25 5.98 -6.70
C ALA A 139 19.82 6.08 -5.24
N THR A 140 20.16 7.20 -4.60
CA THR A 140 19.69 7.58 -3.27
C THR A 140 19.04 8.95 -3.34
N GLY A 141 18.07 9.21 -2.47
CA GLY A 141 17.33 10.47 -2.45
C GLY A 141 15.85 10.28 -2.14
N SER A 142 15.07 11.30 -2.46
CA SER A 142 13.61 11.27 -2.34
C SER A 142 13.00 10.93 -3.69
N PHE A 143 12.12 9.96 -3.68
CA PHE A 143 11.36 9.48 -4.84
C PHE A 143 9.88 9.53 -4.52
N MET A 144 9.03 9.36 -5.53
CA MET A 144 7.59 9.43 -5.36
C MET A 144 6.91 8.15 -5.79
N TYR A 145 5.74 7.92 -5.22
CA TYR A 145 4.75 6.99 -5.74
C TYR A 145 3.40 7.69 -5.76
N HIS A 146 2.64 7.46 -6.84
CA HIS A 146 1.42 8.21 -7.07
C HIS A 146 0.46 7.48 -8.01
N CYS A 147 -0.78 7.96 -8.08
CA CYS A 147 -1.69 7.60 -9.17
C CYS A 147 -1.32 8.41 -10.41
N HIS A 148 -1.19 7.77 -11.56
CA HIS A 148 -0.83 8.45 -12.82
C HIS A 148 -2.04 9.07 -13.56
N ILE A 149 -3.09 9.42 -12.81
CA ILE A 149 -4.20 10.27 -13.26
C ILE A 149 -3.98 11.63 -12.61
N LEU A 150 -3.71 12.68 -13.40
CA LEU A 150 -3.29 14.01 -12.91
C LEU A 150 -4.21 14.58 -11.84
N ASP A 151 -5.52 14.52 -12.03
CA ASP A 151 -6.48 15.02 -11.05
C ASP A 151 -6.38 14.29 -9.69
N HIS A 152 -6.07 13.00 -9.71
CA HIS A 152 -5.89 12.22 -8.49
C HIS A 152 -4.53 12.48 -7.84
N GLU A 153 -3.49 12.58 -8.65
CA GLU A 153 -2.13 12.89 -8.24
C GLU A 153 -2.09 14.24 -7.51
N ASP A 154 -2.62 15.28 -8.11
CA ASP A 154 -2.63 16.65 -7.56
C ASP A 154 -3.45 16.77 -6.27
N HIS A 155 -4.52 15.99 -6.12
CA HIS A 155 -5.40 16.14 -4.97
C HIS A 155 -4.93 15.41 -3.71
N THR A 156 -4.56 14.14 -3.80
CA THR A 156 -4.16 13.37 -2.60
C THR A 156 -3.43 12.06 -2.90
N MET A 157 -3.22 11.73 -4.16
CA MET A 157 -2.67 10.41 -4.52
C MET A 157 -1.21 10.49 -4.94
N MET A 158 -0.41 11.26 -4.20
CA MET A 158 1.04 11.30 -4.32
C MET A 158 1.68 11.31 -2.92
N ARG A 159 2.73 10.52 -2.75
CA ARG A 159 3.51 10.47 -1.51
C ARG A 159 4.99 10.26 -1.80
N PRO A 160 5.89 10.86 -1.00
CA PRO A 160 7.32 10.60 -1.09
C PRO A 160 7.73 9.32 -0.34
N PHE A 161 8.79 8.69 -0.83
CA PHE A 161 9.61 7.75 -0.08
C PHE A 161 11.08 8.09 -0.21
N VAL A 162 11.92 7.59 0.68
CA VAL A 162 13.35 7.92 0.70
C VAL A 162 14.18 6.65 0.63
N VAL A 163 15.19 6.67 -0.24
CA VAL A 163 16.25 5.66 -0.32
C VAL A 163 17.55 6.27 0.17
N LEU A 164 18.12 5.66 1.21
CA LEU A 164 19.33 6.14 1.87
C LEU A 164 20.49 5.18 1.59
N PRO A 165 21.73 5.69 1.57
CA PRO A 165 22.89 4.82 1.70
C PRO A 165 22.75 3.93 2.95
N LYS A 166 22.98 2.63 2.82
CA LYS A 166 22.81 1.66 3.94
C LYS A 166 23.44 2.10 5.27
N PRO A 167 24.64 2.70 5.30
CA PRO A 167 25.21 3.18 6.57
C PRO A 167 24.37 4.25 7.25
N LEU A 168 23.67 5.10 6.51
CA LEU A 168 22.81 6.15 7.06
C LEU A 168 21.48 5.61 7.56
N LEU A 169 20.96 4.55 6.98
CA LEU A 169 19.71 3.92 7.43
C LEU A 169 19.82 3.43 8.88
N ALA A 170 20.98 2.91 9.27
CA ALA A 170 21.23 2.45 10.63
C ALA A 170 21.12 3.56 11.70
N PHE A 171 21.49 4.80 11.36
CA PHE A 171 21.34 5.95 12.28
C PHE A 171 19.88 6.36 12.47
N HIS A 172 19.03 6.21 11.44
CA HIS A 172 17.61 6.53 11.53
C HIS A 172 16.79 5.45 12.26
N ALA A 173 17.22 4.20 12.24
CA ALA A 173 16.58 3.11 12.97
C ALA A 173 16.80 3.21 14.50
N GLY A 174 17.91 3.81 14.93
CA GLY A 174 18.27 3.93 16.34
C GLY A 174 17.55 5.05 17.13
N HIS A 175 16.83 5.96 16.47
CA HIS A 175 16.17 7.09 17.11
C HIS A 175 14.64 6.89 17.29
N GLY A 176 14.09 5.74 16.88
CA GLY A 176 12.68 5.39 17.04
C GLY A 176 12.34 4.58 18.30
N GLY A 177 13.33 4.26 19.12
CA GLY A 177 13.18 3.43 20.30
C GLY A 177 13.55 4.16 21.59
N GLY A 178 12.64 4.95 22.13
CA GLY A 178 12.84 5.49 23.47
C GLY A 178 11.98 6.70 23.80
N HIS A 179 10.73 6.48 24.15
CA HIS A 179 10.10 7.24 25.23
C HIS A 179 9.00 6.37 25.82
N HIS A 180 9.18 6.10 27.10
CA HIS A 180 8.29 5.43 28.03
C HIS A 180 6.89 6.01 28.06
#